data_2c5fef7caad53264f48e2d3f55abc355
#
_entry.id   2c5fef7caad53264f48e2d3f55abc355
#
_cell.length_a   1.000
_cell.length_b   1.000
_cell.length_c   1.000
_cell.angle_alpha   90.00
_cell.angle_beta   90.00
_cell.angle_gamma   90.00
#
_symmetry.space_group_name_H-M   'P 1'
#
loop_
_entity.id
_entity.type
_entity.pdbx_description
1 polymer ?
#
loop_
_entity_poly.entity_id
_entity_poly.type
_entity_poly.pdbx_seq_one_letter_code
_entity_poly.pdbx_strand_id
1 'polypeptide(L)'
;MRSFAMASASLCHRECLRFVRDRARAMSSIATAVLFWILVGFGLGGSFAPRGMPRDMGSIEYLYPGTVVFVVLLTAIVGTFSLIEDRKEGFLQGVLVAPVPRSSIVMGKALGGAAIALAQGALLLLVAPLVGIPLRPGGIVLAIVALFLIAFSFNALGFVLAWRMESIQGFHGIVNLILMPMWFLSGALFPIAGAARGLEIAMRANPVTYGLAAFRGSLYGGSIAGPMDPRGAWLVTIAFAGTAFALAVAVARR
;
A
#
# COMPACT_ATOMS: atom_id res chain seq x y z
N MET A 1 12.15 8.60 25.53
CA MET A 1 11.07 8.91 24.58
C MET A 1 11.46 10.01 23.56
N ARG A 2 12.12 11.12 23.97
CA ARG A 2 12.55 12.18 23.02
C ARG A 2 13.50 11.68 21.92
N SER A 3 14.48 10.84 22.25
CA SER A 3 15.43 10.27 21.27
C SER A 3 14.74 9.37 20.23
N PHE A 4 13.73 8.57 20.62
CA PHE A 4 12.94 7.75 19.71
C PHE A 4 12.17 8.61 18.71
N ALA A 5 11.42 9.60 19.17
CA ALA A 5 10.61 10.47 18.32
C ALA A 5 11.48 11.29 17.34
N MET A 6 12.59 11.88 17.84
CA MET A 6 13.51 12.64 17.01
C MET A 6 14.18 11.77 15.94
N ALA A 7 14.67 10.58 16.29
CA ALA A 7 15.28 9.66 15.33
C ALA A 7 14.28 9.20 14.26
N SER A 8 13.07 8.82 14.68
CA SER A 8 12.01 8.43 13.73
C SER A 8 11.62 9.57 12.79
N ALA A 9 11.46 10.79 13.32
CA ALA A 9 11.11 11.95 12.53
C ALA A 9 12.23 12.34 11.55
N SER A 10 13.49 12.31 11.97
CA SER A 10 14.65 12.63 11.12
C SER A 10 14.78 11.63 9.97
N LEU A 11 14.61 10.33 10.23
CA LEU A 11 14.64 9.29 9.18
C LEU A 11 13.44 9.40 8.25
N CYS A 12 12.24 9.64 8.75
CA CYS A 12 11.06 9.88 7.94
C CYS A 12 11.26 11.08 7.01
N HIS A 13 11.73 12.21 7.54
CA HIS A 13 12.01 13.42 6.77
C HIS A 13 13.08 13.17 5.69
N ARG A 14 14.15 12.42 6.03
CA ARG A 14 15.18 12.04 5.05
C ARG A 14 14.61 11.22 3.89
N GLU A 15 13.75 10.23 4.16
CA GLU A 15 13.10 9.42 3.11
C GLU A 15 12.25 10.30 2.19
N CYS A 16 11.44 11.19 2.76
CA CYS A 16 10.62 12.12 1.99
C CYS A 16 11.47 13.06 1.12
N LEU A 17 12.53 13.64 1.67
CA LEU A 17 13.44 14.51 0.92
C LEU A 17 14.16 13.75 -0.22
N ARG A 18 14.60 12.53 0.04
CA ARG A 18 15.25 11.68 -0.97
C ARG A 18 14.31 11.42 -2.15
N PHE A 19 13.06 11.09 -1.86
CA PHE A 19 12.04 10.87 -2.89
C PHE A 19 11.76 12.12 -3.73
N VAL A 20 11.58 13.28 -3.08
CA VAL A 20 11.31 14.55 -3.79
C VAL A 20 12.49 14.99 -4.66
N ARG A 21 13.72 14.71 -4.22
CA ARG A 21 14.94 15.01 -4.98
C ARG A 21 15.15 14.10 -6.19
N ASP A 22 14.67 12.86 -6.12
CA ASP A 22 14.71 11.91 -7.25
C ASP A 22 13.47 12.12 -8.14
N ARG A 23 13.51 13.17 -8.96
CA ARG A 23 12.40 13.53 -9.86
C ARG A 23 12.04 12.40 -10.83
N ALA A 24 13.03 11.65 -11.31
CA ALA A 24 12.81 10.55 -12.25
C ALA A 24 11.97 9.45 -11.60
N ARG A 25 12.30 9.06 -10.37
CA ARG A 25 11.57 8.06 -9.58
C ARG A 25 10.14 8.54 -9.23
N ALA A 26 10.01 9.80 -8.82
CA ALA A 26 8.70 10.38 -8.51
C ALA A 26 7.80 10.45 -9.76
N MET A 27 8.32 10.93 -10.88
CA MET A 27 7.58 11.01 -12.13
C MET A 27 7.22 9.64 -12.70
N SER A 28 8.16 8.67 -12.71
CA SER A 28 7.91 7.34 -13.24
C SER A 28 6.83 6.60 -12.44
N SER A 29 6.82 6.74 -11.12
CA SER A 29 5.80 6.09 -10.27
C SER A 29 4.40 6.67 -10.51
N ILE A 30 4.27 7.99 -10.65
CA ILE A 30 3.01 8.66 -10.98
C ILE A 30 2.57 8.29 -12.40
N ALA A 31 3.49 8.37 -13.38
CA ALA A 31 3.19 8.04 -14.77
C ALA A 31 2.72 6.59 -14.93
N THR A 32 3.37 5.64 -14.26
CA THR A 32 2.97 4.23 -14.25
C THR A 32 1.57 4.07 -13.67
N ALA A 33 1.25 4.77 -12.58
CA ALA A 33 -0.05 4.74 -11.95
C ALA A 33 -1.16 5.25 -12.89
N VAL A 34 -0.93 6.42 -13.48
CA VAL A 34 -1.87 7.05 -14.42
C VAL A 34 -2.04 6.20 -15.67
N LEU A 35 -0.93 5.72 -16.25
CA LEU A 35 -0.96 4.86 -17.43
C LEU A 35 -1.71 3.57 -17.16
N PHE A 36 -1.44 2.91 -16.02
CA PHE A 36 -2.13 1.69 -15.63
C PHE A 36 -3.64 1.94 -15.46
N TRP A 37 -4.01 3.05 -14.83
CA TRP A 37 -5.40 3.42 -14.66
C TRP A 37 -6.10 3.70 -16.00
N ILE A 38 -5.44 4.43 -16.92
CA ILE A 38 -5.95 4.69 -18.26
C ILE A 38 -6.14 3.36 -19.02
N LEU A 39 -5.12 2.51 -19.06
CA LEU A 39 -5.17 1.23 -19.78
C LEU A 39 -6.26 0.30 -19.24
N VAL A 40 -6.37 0.17 -17.92
CA VAL A 40 -7.37 -0.70 -17.28
C VAL A 40 -8.77 -0.08 -17.39
N GLY A 41 -8.89 1.24 -17.13
CA GLY A 41 -10.17 1.94 -17.16
C GLY A 41 -10.78 2.00 -18.56
N PHE A 42 -10.01 2.41 -19.56
CA PHE A 42 -10.50 2.51 -20.93
C PHE A 42 -10.41 1.20 -21.72
N GLY A 43 -9.38 0.37 -21.43
CA GLY A 43 -9.16 -0.88 -22.13
C GLY A 43 -10.20 -1.95 -21.81
N LEU A 44 -10.68 -2.01 -20.56
CA LEU A 44 -11.74 -2.94 -20.16
C LEU A 44 -13.15 -2.37 -20.41
N GLY A 45 -13.32 -1.07 -20.47
CA GLY A 45 -14.53 -0.34 -20.91
C GLY A 45 -15.86 -0.99 -20.53
N GLY A 46 -16.85 -0.93 -21.41
CA GLY A 46 -18.16 -1.56 -21.21
C GLY A 46 -18.19 -3.10 -21.37
N SER A 47 -17.08 -3.72 -21.76
CA SER A 47 -17.00 -5.19 -21.92
C SER A 47 -16.74 -5.94 -20.63
N PHE A 48 -16.34 -5.23 -19.57
CA PHE A 48 -16.01 -5.83 -18.28
C PHE A 48 -17.17 -5.67 -17.30
N ALA A 49 -17.96 -6.71 -17.13
CA ALA A 49 -19.04 -6.78 -16.14
C ALA A 49 -18.89 -8.06 -15.31
N PRO A 50 -18.03 -8.09 -14.28
CA PRO A 50 -17.84 -9.28 -13.48
C PRO A 50 -19.12 -9.66 -12.72
N ARG A 51 -19.38 -10.97 -12.62
CA ARG A 51 -20.50 -11.49 -11.83
C ARG A 51 -20.38 -11.03 -10.37
N GLY A 52 -21.45 -10.46 -9.82
CA GLY A 52 -21.47 -9.94 -8.44
C GLY A 52 -21.15 -8.45 -8.31
N MET A 53 -20.91 -7.75 -9.40
CA MET A 53 -20.83 -6.29 -9.41
C MET A 53 -22.24 -5.68 -9.21
N PRO A 54 -22.38 -4.61 -8.42
CA PRO A 54 -23.63 -3.86 -8.33
C PRO A 54 -24.07 -3.38 -9.70
N ARG A 55 -25.39 -3.53 -10.02
CA ARG A 55 -25.94 -3.23 -11.35
C ARG A 55 -25.79 -1.77 -11.76
N ASP A 56 -25.70 -0.89 -10.79
CA ASP A 56 -25.61 0.58 -10.97
C ASP A 56 -24.18 1.11 -11.02
N MET A 57 -23.17 0.21 -11.00
CA MET A 57 -21.76 0.58 -10.97
C MET A 57 -21.09 0.34 -12.31
N GLY A 58 -20.39 1.35 -12.81
CA GLY A 58 -19.56 1.24 -14.00
C GLY A 58 -18.28 0.42 -13.75
N SER A 59 -17.76 -0.21 -14.79
CA SER A 59 -16.51 -1.00 -14.72
C SER A 59 -15.34 -0.17 -14.20
N ILE A 60 -15.26 1.08 -14.63
CA ILE A 60 -14.21 2.02 -14.22
C ILE A 60 -14.33 2.34 -12.71
N GLU A 61 -15.54 2.60 -12.23
CA GLU A 61 -15.80 2.84 -10.81
C GLU A 61 -15.39 1.63 -9.95
N TYR A 62 -15.68 0.43 -10.42
CA TYR A 62 -15.30 -0.81 -9.72
C TYR A 62 -13.78 -1.00 -9.62
N LEU A 63 -13.07 -0.77 -10.73
CA LEU A 63 -11.62 -1.02 -10.84
C LEU A 63 -10.78 0.07 -10.17
N TYR A 64 -11.31 1.29 -10.10
CA TYR A 64 -10.57 2.44 -9.61
C TYR A 64 -9.96 2.26 -8.21
N PRO A 65 -10.69 1.83 -7.17
CA PRO A 65 -10.11 1.63 -5.85
C PRO A 65 -8.99 0.58 -5.83
N GLY A 66 -9.16 -0.49 -6.62
CA GLY A 66 -8.14 -1.53 -6.78
C GLY A 66 -6.84 -0.98 -7.37
N THR A 67 -6.95 -0.08 -8.33
CA THR A 67 -5.80 0.59 -8.97
C THR A 67 -5.09 1.53 -8.00
N VAL A 68 -5.85 2.34 -7.25
CA VAL A 68 -5.27 3.23 -6.21
C VAL A 68 -4.50 2.42 -5.18
N VAL A 69 -5.10 1.32 -4.68
CA VAL A 69 -4.43 0.43 -3.72
C VAL A 69 -3.18 -0.20 -4.34
N PHE A 70 -3.20 -0.60 -5.60
CA PHE A 70 -2.03 -1.15 -6.29
C PHE A 70 -0.84 -0.18 -6.28
N VAL A 71 -1.10 1.07 -6.65
CA VAL A 71 -0.08 2.12 -6.66
C VAL A 71 0.51 2.34 -5.27
N VAL A 72 -0.36 2.41 -4.26
CA VAL A 72 0.07 2.59 -2.87
C VAL A 72 0.90 1.40 -2.39
N LEU A 73 0.48 0.18 -2.69
CA LEU A 73 1.23 -1.04 -2.36
C LEU A 73 2.61 -1.06 -3.01
N LEU A 74 2.65 -0.82 -4.32
CA LEU A 74 3.89 -0.84 -5.09
C LEU A 74 4.86 0.22 -4.58
N THR A 75 4.37 1.46 -4.38
CA THR A 75 5.20 2.55 -3.87
C THR A 75 5.71 2.28 -2.46
N ALA A 76 4.85 1.76 -1.57
CA ALA A 76 5.24 1.45 -0.20
C ALA A 76 6.36 0.41 -0.14
N ILE A 77 6.26 -0.66 -0.93
CA ILE A 77 7.29 -1.71 -0.94
C ILE A 77 8.56 -1.24 -1.64
N VAL A 78 8.45 -0.60 -2.81
CA VAL A 78 9.59 -0.06 -3.55
C VAL A 78 10.33 1.01 -2.72
N GLY A 79 9.62 1.74 -1.87
CA GLY A 79 10.21 2.66 -0.90
C GLY A 79 11.29 2.01 -0.03
N THR A 80 11.17 0.71 0.27
CA THR A 80 12.13 -0.01 1.11
C THR A 80 13.46 -0.35 0.42
N PHE A 81 13.61 -0.11 -0.89
CA PHE A 81 14.90 -0.19 -1.59
C PHE A 81 15.96 0.70 -0.93
N SER A 82 15.52 1.84 -0.40
CA SER A 82 16.40 2.75 0.33
C SER A 82 17.15 2.07 1.49
N LEU A 83 16.61 1.00 2.06
CA LEU A 83 17.26 0.24 3.13
C LEU A 83 18.46 -0.57 2.59
N ILE A 84 18.32 -1.17 1.40
CA ILE A 84 19.39 -1.92 0.75
C ILE A 84 20.50 -0.95 0.30
N GLU A 85 20.10 0.21 -0.24
CA GLU A 85 21.02 1.28 -0.64
C GLU A 85 21.77 1.84 0.57
N ASP A 86 21.07 2.20 1.65
CA ASP A 86 21.67 2.70 2.90
C ASP A 86 22.66 1.71 3.52
N ARG A 87 22.45 0.40 3.32
CA ARG A 87 23.41 -0.63 3.75
C ARG A 87 24.66 -0.61 2.89
N LYS A 88 24.52 -0.53 1.56
CA LYS A 88 25.66 -0.51 0.61
C LYS A 88 26.49 0.75 0.76
N GLU A 89 25.86 1.88 1.04
CA GLU A 89 26.51 3.18 1.24
C GLU A 89 27.13 3.33 2.65
N GLY A 90 26.95 2.35 3.55
CA GLY A 90 27.46 2.41 4.92
C GLY A 90 26.64 3.29 5.87
N PHE A 91 25.62 4.03 5.38
CA PHE A 91 24.77 4.88 6.19
C PHE A 91 24.05 4.10 7.29
N LEU A 92 23.52 2.92 6.95
CA LEU A 92 22.83 2.07 7.91
C LEU A 92 23.72 1.67 9.08
N GLN A 93 25.01 1.41 8.82
CA GLN A 93 25.99 1.09 9.88
C GLN A 93 26.16 2.26 10.84
N GLY A 94 26.29 3.49 10.33
CA GLY A 94 26.35 4.70 11.15
C GLY A 94 25.13 4.89 12.04
N VAL A 95 23.93 4.59 11.52
CA VAL A 95 22.68 4.66 12.30
C VAL A 95 22.60 3.56 13.36
N LEU A 96 23.13 2.37 13.09
CA LEU A 96 23.12 1.23 14.02
C LEU A 96 24.06 1.41 15.21
N VAL A 97 25.15 2.21 15.08
CA VAL A 97 26.08 2.56 16.19
C VAL A 97 25.54 3.72 17.02
N ALA A 98 24.57 4.49 16.51
CA ALA A 98 23.98 5.59 17.25
C ALA A 98 23.18 5.09 18.46
N PRO A 99 23.14 5.84 19.57
CA PRO A 99 22.43 5.43 20.80
C PRO A 99 20.91 5.66 20.66
N VAL A 100 20.31 5.05 19.62
CA VAL A 100 18.88 5.13 19.33
C VAL A 100 18.25 3.74 19.30
N PRO A 101 16.99 3.58 19.75
CA PRO A 101 16.32 2.28 19.70
C PRO A 101 16.16 1.81 18.23
N ARG A 102 16.45 0.56 17.94
CA ARG A 102 16.26 0.01 16.58
C ARG A 102 14.82 0.13 16.08
N SER A 103 13.84 0.12 16.96
CA SER A 103 12.43 0.39 16.63
C SER A 103 12.20 1.80 16.05
N SER A 104 13.04 2.80 16.39
CA SER A 104 12.95 4.13 15.80
C SER A 104 13.40 4.15 14.34
N ILE A 105 14.34 3.27 13.97
CA ILE A 105 14.77 3.11 12.57
C ILE A 105 13.63 2.53 11.74
N VAL A 106 13.01 1.45 12.25
CA VAL A 106 11.86 0.82 11.58
C VAL A 106 10.71 1.82 11.46
N MET A 107 10.38 2.54 12.54
CA MET A 107 9.30 3.51 12.54
C MET A 107 9.56 4.65 11.54
N GLY A 108 10.76 5.21 11.54
CA GLY A 108 11.13 6.30 10.63
C GLY A 108 11.06 5.89 9.15
N LYS A 109 11.60 4.71 8.82
CA LYS A 109 11.51 4.14 7.47
C LYS A 109 10.07 3.82 7.07
N ALA A 110 9.30 3.16 7.95
CA ALA A 110 7.90 2.81 7.69
C ALA A 110 7.01 4.04 7.49
N LEU A 111 7.17 5.07 8.33
CA LEU A 111 6.43 6.33 8.18
C LEU A 111 6.84 7.09 6.93
N GLY A 112 8.15 7.15 6.61
CA GLY A 112 8.63 7.83 5.39
C GLY A 112 8.09 7.19 4.12
N GLY A 113 8.20 5.87 4.01
CA GLY A 113 7.66 5.14 2.86
C GLY A 113 6.13 5.21 2.78
N ALA A 114 5.44 5.12 3.93
CA ALA A 114 4.00 5.27 4.00
C ALA A 114 3.53 6.69 3.60
N ALA A 115 4.24 7.73 4.02
CA ALA A 115 3.92 9.10 3.65
C ALA A 115 4.05 9.34 2.13
N ILE A 116 5.09 8.81 1.50
CA ILE A 116 5.29 8.88 0.06
C ILE A 116 4.17 8.15 -0.69
N ALA A 117 3.86 6.92 -0.28
CA ALA A 117 2.80 6.12 -0.90
C ALA A 117 1.42 6.76 -0.69
N LEU A 118 1.18 7.33 0.50
CA LEU A 118 -0.05 8.06 0.79
C LEU A 118 -0.18 9.31 -0.07
N ALA A 119 0.89 10.07 -0.28
CA ALA A 119 0.87 11.25 -1.15
C ALA A 119 0.44 10.88 -2.59
N GLN A 120 0.94 9.77 -3.13
CA GLN A 120 0.53 9.28 -4.44
C GLN A 120 -0.92 8.79 -4.45
N GLY A 121 -1.35 8.05 -3.42
CA GLY A 121 -2.74 7.63 -3.27
C GLY A 121 -3.69 8.82 -3.14
N ALA A 122 -3.30 9.87 -2.42
CA ALA A 122 -4.06 11.11 -2.29
C ALA A 122 -4.18 11.88 -3.61
N LEU A 123 -3.10 11.94 -4.41
CA LEU A 123 -3.14 12.51 -5.76
C LEU A 123 -4.15 11.77 -6.64
N LEU A 124 -4.16 10.44 -6.58
CA LEU A 124 -5.15 9.66 -7.31
C LEU A 124 -6.56 9.92 -6.77
N LEU A 125 -6.75 10.05 -5.46
CA LEU A 125 -8.06 10.40 -4.88
C LEU A 125 -8.63 11.71 -5.42
N LEU A 126 -7.79 12.70 -5.75
CA LEU A 126 -8.26 13.94 -6.38
C LEU A 126 -8.87 13.71 -7.77
N VAL A 127 -8.50 12.63 -8.44
CA VAL A 127 -9.05 12.25 -9.76
C VAL A 127 -10.38 11.47 -9.62
N ALA A 128 -10.73 10.98 -8.43
CA ALA A 128 -11.93 10.17 -8.21
C ALA A 128 -13.25 10.82 -8.72
N PRO A 129 -13.49 12.15 -8.54
CA PRO A 129 -14.70 12.75 -9.06
C PRO A 129 -14.81 12.72 -10.59
N LEU A 130 -13.68 12.74 -11.31
CA LEU A 130 -13.66 12.64 -12.78
C LEU A 130 -14.13 11.27 -13.29
N VAL A 131 -14.13 10.29 -12.40
CA VAL A 131 -14.53 8.90 -12.68
C VAL A 131 -15.96 8.62 -12.20
N GLY A 132 -16.67 9.64 -11.71
CA GLY A 132 -18.02 9.49 -11.19
C GLY A 132 -18.11 9.10 -9.72
N ILE A 133 -16.97 9.04 -8.98
CA ILE A 133 -16.98 8.68 -7.56
C ILE A 133 -17.17 9.93 -6.71
N PRO A 134 -18.31 10.08 -6.00
CA PRO A 134 -18.55 11.24 -5.18
C PRO A 134 -17.69 11.22 -3.92
N LEU A 135 -16.85 12.25 -3.74
CA LEU A 135 -16.04 12.39 -2.54
C LEU A 135 -16.85 13.04 -1.41
N ARG A 136 -17.20 12.26 -0.40
CA ARG A 136 -17.84 12.74 0.83
C ARG A 136 -16.77 13.09 1.86
N PRO A 137 -16.86 14.23 2.58
CA PRO A 137 -15.80 14.64 3.52
C PRO A 137 -15.40 13.56 4.54
N GLY A 138 -16.37 12.91 5.17
CA GLY A 138 -16.10 11.80 6.10
C GLY A 138 -15.49 10.57 5.42
N GLY A 139 -15.91 10.28 4.19
CA GLY A 139 -15.37 9.19 3.38
C GLY A 139 -13.91 9.44 2.97
N ILE A 140 -13.53 10.68 2.66
CA ILE A 140 -12.15 11.05 2.30
C ILE A 140 -11.22 10.79 3.48
N VAL A 141 -11.58 11.20 4.70
CA VAL A 141 -10.76 10.98 5.89
C VAL A 141 -10.53 9.49 6.11
N LEU A 142 -11.59 8.68 6.06
CA LEU A 142 -11.48 7.24 6.21
C LEU A 142 -10.67 6.60 5.07
N ALA A 143 -10.84 7.07 3.84
CA ALA A 143 -10.06 6.61 2.69
C ALA A 143 -8.56 6.89 2.87
N ILE A 144 -8.19 8.08 3.34
CA ILE A 144 -6.81 8.45 3.65
C ILE A 144 -6.24 7.55 4.75
N VAL A 145 -7.02 7.29 5.82
CA VAL A 145 -6.59 6.39 6.91
C VAL A 145 -6.41 4.96 6.40
N ALA A 146 -7.31 4.46 5.56
CA ALA A 146 -7.18 3.13 4.96
C ALA A 146 -5.92 3.02 4.10
N LEU A 147 -5.67 4.00 3.21
CA LEU A 147 -4.46 4.05 2.38
C LEU A 147 -3.18 4.15 3.22
N PHE A 148 -3.21 4.94 4.30
CA PHE A 148 -2.08 5.03 5.22
C PHE A 148 -1.79 3.68 5.88
N LEU A 149 -2.79 2.99 6.40
CA LEU A 149 -2.62 1.68 7.04
C LEU A 149 -2.08 0.63 6.05
N ILE A 150 -2.59 0.62 4.82
CA ILE A 150 -2.09 -0.24 3.73
C ILE A 150 -0.62 0.09 3.45
N ALA A 151 -0.30 1.36 3.21
CA ALA A 151 1.05 1.82 2.92
C ALA A 151 2.04 1.47 4.03
N PHE A 152 1.65 1.75 5.28
CA PHE A 152 2.46 1.46 6.47
C PHE A 152 2.72 -0.04 6.63
N SER A 153 1.67 -0.87 6.48
CA SER A 153 1.78 -2.33 6.59
C SER A 153 2.75 -2.90 5.57
N PHE A 154 2.60 -2.50 4.31
CA PHE A 154 3.40 -3.04 3.22
C PHE A 154 4.82 -2.46 3.18
N ASN A 155 5.02 -1.24 3.66
CA ASN A 155 6.37 -0.73 3.88
C ASN A 155 7.06 -1.49 5.03
N ALA A 156 6.37 -1.77 6.14
CA ALA A 156 6.92 -2.57 7.21
C ALA A 156 7.24 -4.01 6.77
N LEU A 157 6.38 -4.62 5.95
CA LEU A 157 6.63 -5.94 5.36
C LEU A 157 7.82 -5.89 4.38
N GLY A 158 7.89 -4.88 3.54
CA GLY A 158 9.03 -4.63 2.64
C GLY A 158 10.33 -4.45 3.42
N PHE A 159 10.29 -3.77 4.57
CA PHE A 159 11.44 -3.66 5.47
C PHE A 159 11.93 -5.04 5.95
N VAL A 160 11.02 -5.95 6.35
CA VAL A 160 11.37 -7.32 6.77
C VAL A 160 12.13 -8.06 5.66
N LEU A 161 11.65 -7.94 4.42
CA LEU A 161 12.29 -8.56 3.26
C LEU A 161 13.64 -7.90 2.95
N ALA A 162 13.68 -6.58 2.85
CA ALA A 162 14.87 -5.80 2.51
C ALA A 162 15.99 -5.95 3.55
N TRP A 163 15.64 -6.18 4.84
CA TRP A 163 16.62 -6.34 5.90
C TRP A 163 17.58 -7.50 5.67
N ARG A 164 17.16 -8.54 4.98
CA ARG A 164 17.96 -9.75 4.70
C ARG A 164 18.54 -9.79 3.29
N MET A 165 18.22 -8.82 2.45
CA MET A 165 18.61 -8.84 1.04
C MET A 165 19.75 -7.86 0.76
N GLU A 166 20.66 -8.27 -0.12
CA GLU A 166 21.82 -7.47 -0.56
C GLU A 166 21.63 -6.92 -1.98
N SER A 167 20.70 -7.49 -2.75
CA SER A 167 20.45 -7.13 -4.15
C SER A 167 19.08 -6.50 -4.33
N ILE A 168 19.05 -5.31 -4.96
CA ILE A 168 17.82 -4.63 -5.34
C ILE A 168 17.06 -5.45 -6.40
N GLN A 169 17.78 -6.06 -7.35
CA GLN A 169 17.19 -6.88 -8.40
C GLN A 169 16.52 -8.13 -7.82
N GLY A 170 17.20 -8.81 -6.89
CA GLY A 170 16.63 -9.97 -6.18
C GLY A 170 15.41 -9.59 -5.36
N PHE A 171 15.46 -8.46 -4.66
CA PHE A 171 14.33 -7.93 -3.94
C PHE A 171 13.13 -7.64 -4.86
N HIS A 172 13.38 -7.00 -6.01
CA HIS A 172 12.33 -6.70 -6.98
C HIS A 172 11.65 -7.95 -7.51
N GLY A 173 12.42 -9.02 -7.78
CA GLY A 173 11.88 -10.32 -8.19
C GLY A 173 10.95 -10.94 -7.14
N ILE A 174 11.36 -10.96 -5.86
CA ILE A 174 10.56 -11.50 -4.76
C ILE A 174 9.31 -10.65 -4.52
N VAL A 175 9.45 -9.33 -4.55
CA VAL A 175 8.32 -8.41 -4.38
C VAL A 175 7.27 -8.64 -5.45
N ASN A 176 7.66 -8.73 -6.72
CA ASN A 176 6.72 -8.96 -7.81
C ASN A 176 6.05 -10.33 -7.69
N LEU A 177 6.79 -11.36 -7.30
CA LEU A 177 6.27 -12.71 -7.12
C LEU A 177 5.22 -12.79 -6.00
N ILE A 178 5.34 -11.98 -4.96
CA ILE A 178 4.40 -11.95 -3.82
C ILE A 178 3.31 -10.92 -4.03
N LEU A 179 3.67 -9.69 -4.38
CA LEU A 179 2.76 -8.55 -4.42
C LEU A 179 1.73 -8.67 -5.53
N MET A 180 2.16 -9.10 -6.73
CA MET A 180 1.25 -9.23 -7.87
C MET A 180 0.12 -10.23 -7.58
N PRO A 181 0.38 -11.49 -7.17
CA PRO A 181 -0.69 -12.41 -6.79
C PRO A 181 -1.55 -11.87 -5.65
N MET A 182 -0.95 -11.26 -4.62
CA MET A 182 -1.73 -10.68 -3.53
C MET A 182 -2.70 -9.60 -4.01
N TRP A 183 -2.26 -8.72 -4.90
CA TRP A 183 -3.13 -7.69 -5.44
C TRP A 183 -4.21 -8.28 -6.35
N PHE A 184 -3.87 -9.21 -7.25
CA PHE A 184 -4.85 -9.92 -8.08
C PHE A 184 -5.92 -10.60 -7.24
N LEU A 185 -5.52 -11.26 -6.16
CA LEU A 185 -6.39 -11.97 -5.23
C LEU A 185 -7.04 -11.07 -4.18
N SER A 186 -6.92 -9.75 -4.27
CA SER A 186 -7.53 -8.84 -3.30
C SER A 186 -8.99 -8.49 -3.60
N GLY A 187 -9.52 -8.92 -4.74
CA GLY A 187 -10.80 -8.44 -5.23
C GLY A 187 -10.71 -7.12 -6.00
N ALA A 188 -9.48 -6.69 -6.36
CA ALA A 188 -9.25 -5.47 -7.13
C ALA A 188 -9.83 -5.55 -8.54
N LEU A 189 -9.64 -6.69 -9.21
CA LEU A 189 -10.08 -6.90 -10.60
C LEU A 189 -11.42 -7.64 -10.70
N PHE A 190 -11.72 -8.55 -9.80
CA PHE A 190 -12.96 -9.32 -9.82
C PHE A 190 -13.51 -9.52 -8.40
N PRO A 191 -14.85 -9.55 -8.23
CA PRO A 191 -15.46 -9.74 -6.93
C PRO A 191 -15.16 -11.14 -6.37
N ILE A 192 -15.10 -11.23 -5.04
CA ILE A 192 -14.97 -12.51 -4.33
C ILE A 192 -16.23 -13.36 -4.54
N ALA A 193 -17.38 -12.69 -4.60
CA ALA A 193 -18.65 -13.35 -4.87
C ALA A 193 -18.66 -13.99 -6.26
N GLY A 194 -18.77 -15.31 -6.31
CA GLY A 194 -18.75 -16.09 -7.56
C GLY A 194 -17.38 -16.63 -7.96
N ALA A 195 -16.33 -16.41 -7.16
CA ALA A 195 -15.04 -17.05 -7.33
C ALA A 195 -15.11 -18.56 -7.00
N ALA A 196 -14.27 -19.36 -7.64
CA ALA A 196 -14.13 -20.78 -7.28
C ALA A 196 -13.69 -20.91 -5.81
N ARG A 197 -14.18 -21.93 -5.10
CA ARG A 197 -13.98 -22.10 -3.64
C ARG A 197 -12.53 -21.97 -3.19
N GLY A 198 -11.58 -22.55 -3.92
CA GLY A 198 -10.15 -22.45 -3.59
C GLY A 198 -9.64 -21.01 -3.72
N LEU A 199 -10.08 -20.29 -4.73
CA LEU A 199 -9.74 -18.88 -4.96
C LEU A 199 -10.36 -17.97 -3.88
N GLU A 200 -11.61 -18.24 -3.51
CA GLU A 200 -12.29 -17.52 -2.41
C GLU A 200 -11.53 -17.65 -1.09
N ILE A 201 -11.05 -18.85 -0.75
CA ILE A 201 -10.25 -19.09 0.46
C ILE A 201 -8.96 -18.26 0.40
N ALA A 202 -8.24 -18.28 -0.73
CA ALA A 202 -7.03 -17.50 -0.92
C ALA A 202 -7.28 -15.98 -0.81
N MET A 203 -8.39 -15.50 -1.39
CA MET A 203 -8.80 -14.10 -1.30
C MET A 203 -9.15 -13.69 0.13
N ARG A 204 -9.81 -14.55 0.90
CA ARG A 204 -10.14 -14.32 2.32
C ARG A 204 -8.91 -14.37 3.24
N ALA A 205 -7.89 -15.15 2.91
CA ALA A 205 -6.62 -15.20 3.64
C ALA A 205 -5.71 -14.00 3.33
N ASN A 206 -6.00 -13.24 2.27
CA ASN A 206 -5.15 -12.16 1.78
C ASN A 206 -5.43 -10.84 2.54
N PRO A 207 -4.44 -10.26 3.23
CA PRO A 207 -4.64 -9.00 3.96
C PRO A 207 -4.96 -7.81 3.07
N VAL A 208 -4.52 -7.80 1.80
CA VAL A 208 -4.84 -6.73 0.84
C VAL A 208 -6.34 -6.65 0.60
N THR A 209 -7.04 -7.77 0.65
CA THR A 209 -8.50 -7.85 0.47
C THR A 209 -9.24 -6.97 1.49
N TYR A 210 -8.81 -7.01 2.73
CA TYR A 210 -9.43 -6.24 3.82
C TYR A 210 -9.09 -4.75 3.73
N GLY A 211 -7.84 -4.43 3.41
CA GLY A 211 -7.43 -3.05 3.15
C GLY A 211 -8.21 -2.42 2.00
N LEU A 212 -8.35 -3.15 0.89
CA LEU A 212 -9.15 -2.71 -0.25
C LEU A 212 -10.64 -2.59 0.11
N ALA A 213 -11.19 -3.51 0.90
CA ALA A 213 -12.58 -3.44 1.35
C ALA A 213 -12.82 -2.23 2.26
N ALA A 214 -11.91 -1.94 3.19
CA ALA A 214 -11.97 -0.74 4.05
C ALA A 214 -11.90 0.54 3.20
N PHE A 215 -11.01 0.60 2.22
CA PHE A 215 -10.86 1.72 1.31
C PHE A 215 -12.12 1.92 0.43
N ARG A 216 -12.64 0.85 -0.20
CA ARG A 216 -13.88 0.89 -0.96
C ARG A 216 -15.07 1.33 -0.11
N GLY A 217 -15.22 0.75 1.08
CA GLY A 217 -16.29 1.11 2.01
C GLY A 217 -16.27 2.58 2.41
N SER A 218 -15.07 3.17 2.49
CA SER A 218 -14.89 4.60 2.76
C SER A 218 -15.36 5.48 1.60
N LEU A 219 -15.11 5.07 0.36
CA LEU A 219 -15.50 5.83 -0.83
C LEU A 219 -17.00 5.74 -1.12
N TYR A 220 -17.57 4.54 -1.01
CA TYR A 220 -18.94 4.24 -1.46
C TYR A 220 -19.96 4.14 -0.32
N GLY A 221 -19.57 4.44 0.92
CA GLY A 221 -20.49 4.41 2.07
C GLY A 221 -20.96 3.00 2.44
N GLY A 222 -20.13 1.99 2.24
CA GLY A 222 -20.42 0.60 2.63
C GLY A 222 -21.30 -0.19 1.66
N SER A 223 -21.76 0.41 0.55
CA SER A 223 -22.60 -0.26 -0.45
C SER A 223 -21.90 -1.37 -1.23
N ILE A 224 -20.57 -1.40 -1.24
CA ILE A 224 -19.77 -2.43 -1.90
C ILE A 224 -19.05 -3.24 -0.84
N ALA A 225 -19.72 -4.26 -0.34
CA ALA A 225 -19.18 -5.15 0.67
C ALA A 225 -18.00 -5.96 0.12
N GLY A 226 -16.91 -5.92 0.85
CA GLY A 226 -15.84 -6.92 0.74
C GLY A 226 -16.27 -8.27 1.33
N PRO A 227 -15.33 -9.17 1.63
CA PRO A 227 -15.63 -10.49 2.18
C PRO A 227 -16.17 -10.44 3.62
N MET A 228 -16.06 -9.32 4.29
CA MET A 228 -16.52 -9.05 5.66
C MET A 228 -17.31 -7.75 5.73
N ASP A 229 -17.98 -7.56 6.87
CA ASP A 229 -18.55 -6.27 7.20
C ASP A 229 -17.44 -5.18 7.27
N PRO A 230 -17.78 -3.90 7.13
CA PRO A 230 -16.81 -2.82 7.17
C PRO A 230 -15.95 -2.80 8.44
N ARG A 231 -16.52 -3.19 9.59
CA ARG A 231 -15.79 -3.22 10.89
C ARG A 231 -14.72 -4.31 10.88
N GLY A 232 -15.07 -5.50 10.39
CA GLY A 232 -14.13 -6.61 10.24
C GLY A 232 -12.97 -6.26 9.30
N ALA A 233 -13.26 -5.59 8.18
CA ALA A 233 -12.23 -5.13 7.25
C ALA A 233 -11.22 -4.18 7.91
N TRP A 234 -11.70 -3.20 8.68
CA TRP A 234 -10.85 -2.28 9.44
C TRP A 234 -10.01 -2.99 10.49
N LEU A 235 -10.63 -3.88 11.28
CA LEU A 235 -9.92 -4.62 12.33
C LEU A 235 -8.77 -5.46 11.78
N VAL A 236 -9.01 -6.19 10.69
CA VAL A 236 -7.96 -7.00 10.05
C VAL A 236 -6.86 -6.11 9.49
N THR A 237 -7.19 -4.98 8.86
CA THR A 237 -6.21 -4.06 8.32
C THR A 237 -5.32 -3.46 9.43
N ILE A 238 -5.91 -3.05 10.54
CA ILE A 238 -5.17 -2.52 11.71
C ILE A 238 -4.30 -3.62 12.34
N ALA A 239 -4.85 -4.81 12.53
CA ALA A 239 -4.11 -5.94 13.09
C ALA A 239 -2.93 -6.33 12.20
N PHE A 240 -3.12 -6.33 10.88
CA PHE A 240 -2.05 -6.58 9.93
C PHE A 240 -0.96 -5.50 9.97
N ALA A 241 -1.33 -4.22 10.09
CA ALA A 241 -0.37 -3.13 10.25
C ALA A 241 0.48 -3.29 11.52
N GLY A 242 -0.17 -3.64 12.64
CA GLY A 242 0.52 -3.89 13.91
C GLY A 242 1.45 -5.10 13.85
N THR A 243 1.00 -6.19 13.25
CA THR A 243 1.83 -7.41 13.13
C THR A 243 3.00 -7.24 12.18
N ALA A 244 2.81 -6.59 11.03
CA ALA A 244 3.88 -6.28 10.09
C ALA A 244 4.96 -5.38 10.74
N PHE A 245 4.53 -4.36 11.48
CA PHE A 245 5.45 -3.50 12.22
C PHE A 245 6.19 -4.24 13.32
N ALA A 246 5.50 -5.06 14.11
CA ALA A 246 6.12 -5.87 15.16
C ALA A 246 7.17 -6.84 14.60
N LEU A 247 6.86 -7.48 13.46
CA LEU A 247 7.81 -8.34 12.73
C LEU A 247 9.03 -7.55 12.25
N ALA A 248 8.84 -6.35 11.69
CA ALA A 248 9.92 -5.50 11.23
C ALA A 248 10.85 -5.11 12.40
N VAL A 249 10.28 -4.74 13.55
CA VAL A 249 11.06 -4.45 14.77
C VAL A 249 11.80 -5.69 15.27
N ALA A 250 11.17 -6.86 15.26
CA ALA A 250 11.79 -8.10 15.69
C ALA A 250 12.98 -8.49 14.81
N VAL A 251 12.86 -8.32 13.50
CA VAL A 251 13.93 -8.58 12.52
C VAL A 251 15.08 -7.58 12.67
N ALA A 252 14.77 -6.30 12.91
CA ALA A 252 15.79 -5.26 13.11
C ALA A 252 16.59 -5.41 14.42
N ARG A 253 16.06 -6.16 15.39
CA ARG A 253 16.75 -6.43 16.67
C ARG A 253 17.80 -7.55 16.58
N ARG A 254 17.67 -8.41 15.59
CA ARG A 254 18.63 -9.49 15.30
C ARG A 254 19.78 -8.98 14.43
#